data_3ae287927f4b56cce558d2f02bf18add
#
_entry.id   3ae287927f4b56cce558d2f02bf18add
#
_cell.length_a   1.000
_cell.length_b   1.000
_cell.length_c   1.000
_cell.angle_alpha   90.00
_cell.angle_beta   90.00
_cell.angle_gamma   90.00
#
_symmetry.space_group_name_H-M   'P 1'
#
loop_
_entity.id
_entity.type
_entity.pdbx_description
1 polymer ?
#
loop_
_entity_poly.entity_id
_entity_poly.type
_entity_poly.pdbx_seq_one_letter_code
_entity_poly.pdbx_strand_id
1 'polypeptide(L)'
;MNNLYFEPSSSTPLVNFCADGRLLIEGRSLPENVTEFYTPLIQWAAMLKVEVVRLDVNLEYQNSASSKKLLEMFKVLDANNNIKNLIINWHYEADDEDALESGQIFEELLRRAEFRYHEYSEAA
;
A
#
# COMPACT_ATOMS: atom_id res chain seq x y z
N MET A 1 6.87 -5.71 -18.32
CA MET A 1 5.84 -6.16 -17.34
C MET A 1 4.62 -5.26 -17.46
N ASN A 2 3.45 -5.85 -17.30
CA ASN A 2 2.20 -5.10 -17.44
C ASN A 2 1.85 -4.37 -16.15
N ASN A 3 1.11 -3.26 -16.29
CA ASN A 3 0.51 -2.61 -15.15
C ASN A 3 -0.57 -3.50 -14.54
N LEU A 4 -0.84 -3.31 -13.25
CA LEU A 4 -1.88 -4.05 -12.53
C LEU A 4 -2.95 -3.05 -12.09
N TYR A 5 -4.20 -3.32 -12.48
CA TYR A 5 -5.31 -2.43 -12.12
C TYR A 5 -6.52 -3.23 -11.65
N PHE A 6 -7.04 -2.86 -10.47
CA PHE A 6 -8.30 -3.38 -9.93
C PHE A 6 -9.22 -2.21 -9.60
N GLU A 7 -10.45 -2.28 -10.10
CA GLU A 7 -11.45 -1.28 -9.75
C GLU A 7 -11.85 -1.42 -8.28
N PRO A 8 -12.19 -0.32 -7.60
CA PRO A 8 -12.63 -0.40 -6.21
C PRO A 8 -14.03 -0.97 -6.09
N SER A 9 -14.31 -1.58 -4.93
CA SER A 9 -15.64 -2.02 -4.56
C SER A 9 -15.93 -1.55 -3.14
N SER A 10 -17.11 -1.92 -2.59
CA SER A 10 -17.43 -1.60 -1.21
C SER A 10 -16.51 -2.28 -0.19
N SER A 11 -15.85 -3.38 -0.59
CA SER A 11 -15.00 -4.19 0.29
C SER A 11 -13.54 -4.29 -0.17
N THR A 12 -13.21 -3.83 -1.36
CA THR A 12 -11.85 -3.91 -1.89
C THR A 12 -11.38 -2.56 -2.41
N PRO A 13 -10.10 -2.23 -2.21
CA PRO A 13 -9.59 -0.94 -2.65
C PRO A 13 -9.35 -0.88 -4.16
N LEU A 14 -9.29 0.33 -4.69
CA LEU A 14 -8.68 0.58 -5.99
C LEU A 14 -7.20 0.23 -5.90
N VAL A 15 -6.71 -0.50 -6.89
CA VAL A 15 -5.29 -0.79 -7.06
C VAL A 15 -4.88 -0.32 -8.44
N ASN A 16 -3.89 0.57 -8.50
CA ASN A 16 -3.35 1.06 -9.76
C ASN A 16 -1.82 1.04 -9.67
N PHE A 17 -1.23 -0.06 -10.11
CA PHE A 17 0.20 -0.29 -10.04
C PHE A 17 0.80 -0.17 -11.44
N CYS A 18 1.60 0.88 -11.64
CA CYS A 18 2.27 1.12 -12.91
C CYS A 18 3.69 0.59 -12.87
N ALA A 19 4.11 -0.06 -13.94
CA ALA A 19 5.44 -0.66 -14.03
C ALA A 19 6.57 0.37 -13.98
N ASP A 20 6.26 1.66 -14.13
CA ASP A 20 7.23 2.75 -13.99
C ASP A 20 7.51 3.14 -12.52
N GLY A 21 6.86 2.50 -11.56
CA GLY A 21 7.10 2.73 -10.13
C GLY A 21 6.04 3.57 -9.42
N ARG A 22 5.01 4.02 -10.12
CA ARG A 22 3.89 4.75 -9.50
C ARG A 22 2.82 3.75 -9.07
N LEU A 23 2.61 3.60 -7.76
CA LEU A 23 1.69 2.63 -7.20
C LEU A 23 0.66 3.34 -6.34
N LEU A 24 -0.60 2.92 -6.44
CA LEU A 24 -1.71 3.50 -5.65
C LEU A 24 -2.62 2.40 -5.11
N ILE A 25 -2.93 2.49 -3.82
CA ILE A 25 -4.00 1.72 -3.17
C ILE A 25 -4.90 2.72 -2.46
N GLU A 26 -6.20 2.69 -2.78
CA GLU A 26 -7.12 3.68 -2.24
C GLU A 26 -8.50 3.09 -2.01
N GLY A 27 -9.11 3.41 -0.87
CA GLY A 27 -10.47 3.02 -0.55
C GLY A 27 -10.59 2.21 0.74
N ARG A 28 -11.28 1.08 0.69
CA ARG A 28 -11.54 0.22 1.84
C ARG A 28 -11.02 -1.18 1.56
N SER A 29 -10.37 -1.80 2.57
CA SER A 29 -9.82 -3.13 2.40
C SER A 29 -10.35 -4.09 3.48
N LEU A 30 -11.39 -4.84 3.11
CA LEU A 30 -11.97 -5.92 3.90
C LEU A 30 -12.51 -7.01 2.96
N PRO A 31 -11.67 -7.58 2.08
CA PRO A 31 -12.11 -8.61 1.13
C PRO A 31 -12.52 -9.89 1.85
N GLU A 32 -13.48 -10.63 1.28
CA GLU A 32 -13.90 -11.92 1.83
C GLU A 32 -12.74 -12.93 1.83
N ASN A 33 -11.95 -12.93 0.75
CA ASN A 33 -10.76 -13.76 0.65
C ASN A 33 -9.53 -12.86 0.50
N VAL A 34 -8.91 -12.53 1.63
CA VAL A 34 -7.78 -11.61 1.68
C VAL A 34 -6.57 -12.15 0.91
N THR A 35 -6.33 -13.44 0.98
CA THR A 35 -5.20 -14.05 0.28
C THR A 35 -5.38 -13.97 -1.23
N GLU A 36 -6.58 -14.32 -1.71
CA GLU A 36 -6.89 -14.25 -3.14
C GLU A 36 -6.74 -12.82 -3.68
N PHE A 37 -7.18 -11.84 -2.90
CA PHE A 37 -7.08 -10.45 -3.33
C PHE A 37 -5.63 -9.96 -3.40
N TYR A 38 -4.83 -10.21 -2.36
CA TYR A 38 -3.49 -9.64 -2.23
C TYR A 38 -2.40 -10.44 -2.94
N THR A 39 -2.59 -11.73 -3.21
CA THR A 39 -1.57 -12.54 -3.86
C THR A 39 -1.08 -11.94 -5.19
N PRO A 40 -1.94 -11.47 -6.10
CA PRO A 40 -1.47 -10.83 -7.33
C PRO A 40 -0.64 -9.58 -7.08
N LEU A 41 -1.00 -8.79 -6.07
CA LEU A 41 -0.26 -7.58 -5.72
C LEU A 41 1.15 -7.92 -5.22
N ILE A 42 1.23 -8.90 -4.35
CA ILE A 42 2.51 -9.34 -3.76
C ILE A 42 3.42 -9.93 -4.84
N GLN A 43 2.88 -10.76 -5.72
CA GLN A 43 3.64 -11.34 -6.83
C GLN A 43 4.13 -10.26 -7.79
N TRP A 44 3.28 -9.29 -8.10
CA TRP A 44 3.64 -8.18 -8.97
C TRP A 44 4.78 -7.36 -8.36
N ALA A 45 4.68 -7.05 -7.07
CA ALA A 45 5.71 -6.30 -6.34
C ALA A 45 7.05 -7.01 -6.33
N ALA A 46 7.05 -8.35 -6.20
CA ALA A 46 8.27 -9.15 -6.20
C ALA A 46 8.98 -9.10 -7.55
N MET A 47 8.25 -8.93 -8.65
CA MET A 47 8.78 -8.95 -10.01
C MET A 47 9.10 -7.55 -10.56
N LEU A 48 8.77 -6.51 -9.83
CA LEU A 48 8.95 -5.13 -10.29
C LEU A 48 10.43 -4.81 -10.49
N LYS A 49 10.76 -4.26 -11.68
CA LYS A 49 12.14 -3.88 -12.04
C LYS A 49 12.17 -2.39 -12.36
N VAL A 50 12.29 -1.59 -11.31
CA VAL A 50 12.39 -0.14 -11.41
C VAL A 50 13.19 0.36 -10.21
N GLU A 51 13.93 1.44 -10.38
CA GLU A 51 14.81 1.93 -9.32
C GLU A 51 14.10 2.75 -8.25
N VAL A 52 13.05 3.49 -8.63
CA VAL A 52 12.32 4.35 -7.72
C VAL A 52 10.84 3.94 -7.69
N VAL A 53 10.33 3.68 -6.49
CA VAL A 53 8.93 3.37 -6.27
C VAL A 53 8.32 4.43 -5.37
N ARG A 54 7.18 4.96 -5.81
CA ARG A 54 6.33 5.83 -5.00
C ARG A 54 4.99 5.16 -4.84
N LEU A 55 4.74 4.67 -3.63
CA LEU A 55 3.49 4.00 -3.29
C LEU A 55 2.63 4.95 -2.46
N ASP A 56 1.47 5.30 -2.99
CA ASP A 56 0.46 6.07 -2.26
C ASP A 56 -0.55 5.11 -1.67
N VAL A 57 -0.75 5.17 -0.36
CA VAL A 57 -1.72 4.37 0.37
C VAL A 57 -2.71 5.32 1.04
N ASN A 58 -3.97 5.21 0.67
CA ASN A 58 -5.05 6.03 1.24
C ASN A 58 -6.26 5.15 1.54
N LEU A 59 -6.21 4.46 2.67
CA LEU A 59 -7.25 3.54 3.07
C LEU A 59 -8.12 4.14 4.17
N GLU A 60 -9.41 4.30 3.88
CA GLU A 60 -10.40 4.72 4.88
C GLU A 60 -10.55 3.68 5.97
N TYR A 61 -10.39 2.41 5.61
CA TYR A 61 -10.52 1.29 6.52
C TYR A 61 -9.71 0.10 6.01
N GLN A 62 -9.09 -0.62 6.92
CA GLN A 62 -8.43 -1.90 6.65
C GLN A 62 -8.66 -2.82 7.85
N ASN A 63 -9.13 -4.04 7.60
CA ASN A 63 -9.26 -5.02 8.67
C ASN A 63 -7.90 -5.65 9.00
N SER A 64 -7.85 -6.42 10.09
CA SER A 64 -6.59 -7.03 10.55
C SER A 64 -5.96 -7.94 9.51
N ALA A 65 -6.75 -8.70 8.79
CA ALA A 65 -6.26 -9.60 7.76
C ALA A 65 -5.64 -8.82 6.59
N SER A 66 -6.26 -7.70 6.20
CA SER A 66 -5.71 -6.80 5.18
C SER A 66 -4.41 -6.16 5.65
N SER A 67 -4.34 -5.74 6.90
CA SER A 67 -3.11 -5.14 7.45
C SER A 67 -1.93 -6.11 7.38
N LYS A 68 -2.15 -7.38 7.66
CA LYS A 68 -1.09 -8.40 7.55
C LYS A 68 -0.62 -8.58 6.11
N LYS A 69 -1.52 -8.58 5.16
CA LYS A 69 -1.18 -8.72 3.73
C LYS A 69 -0.51 -7.46 3.18
N LEU A 70 -0.95 -6.28 3.61
CA LEU A 70 -0.28 -5.03 3.27
C LEU A 70 1.17 -5.04 3.75
N LEU A 71 1.40 -5.44 4.99
CA LEU A 71 2.76 -5.55 5.52
C LEU A 71 3.60 -6.53 4.70
N GLU A 72 3.04 -7.66 4.34
CA GLU A 72 3.73 -8.65 3.50
C GLU A 72 4.13 -8.03 2.16
N MET A 73 3.23 -7.29 1.51
CA MET A 73 3.51 -6.60 0.26
C MET A 73 4.59 -5.52 0.44
N PHE A 74 4.51 -4.73 1.50
CA PHE A 74 5.51 -3.70 1.79
C PHE A 74 6.89 -4.33 2.02
N LYS A 75 6.96 -5.46 2.71
CA LYS A 75 8.22 -6.18 2.94
C LYS A 75 8.80 -6.72 1.64
N VAL A 76 7.96 -7.17 0.72
CA VAL A 76 8.42 -7.63 -0.60
C VAL A 76 9.03 -6.48 -1.39
N LEU A 77 8.37 -5.32 -1.40
CA LEU A 77 8.93 -4.12 -2.03
C LEU A 77 10.25 -3.70 -1.36
N ASP A 78 10.27 -3.71 -0.03
CA ASP A 78 11.43 -3.30 0.76
C ASP A 78 12.64 -4.22 0.53
N ALA A 79 12.41 -5.49 0.22
CA ALA A 79 13.44 -6.48 -0.05
C ALA A 79 13.80 -6.62 -1.53
N ASN A 80 13.07 -5.95 -2.42
CA ASN A 80 13.30 -6.03 -3.86
C ASN A 80 14.59 -5.28 -4.24
N ASN A 81 15.62 -6.02 -4.67
CA ASN A 81 16.94 -5.46 -4.95
C ASN A 81 16.97 -4.51 -6.15
N ASN A 82 16.00 -4.56 -7.03
CA ASN A 82 15.91 -3.62 -8.16
C ASN A 82 15.52 -2.22 -7.68
N ILE A 83 14.77 -2.13 -6.58
CA ILE A 83 14.29 -0.87 -6.06
C ILE A 83 15.37 -0.23 -5.19
N LYS A 84 15.85 0.94 -5.60
CA LYS A 84 16.88 1.69 -4.88
C LYS A 84 16.27 2.67 -3.87
N ASN A 85 15.13 3.25 -4.22
CA ASN A 85 14.41 4.19 -3.36
C ASN A 85 12.94 3.77 -3.31
N LEU A 86 12.46 3.43 -2.12
CA LEU A 86 11.07 3.09 -1.87
C LEU A 86 10.47 4.18 -0.99
N ILE A 87 9.52 4.92 -1.53
CA ILE A 87 8.82 6.00 -0.82
C ILE A 87 7.37 5.56 -0.66
N ILE A 88 6.91 5.52 0.60
CA ILE A 88 5.53 5.21 0.92
C ILE A 88 4.87 6.48 1.44
N ASN A 89 3.93 7.01 0.66
CA ASN A 89 3.12 8.15 1.04
C ASN A 89 1.89 7.62 1.76
N TRP A 90 1.86 7.79 3.08
CA TRP A 90 0.77 7.30 3.92
C TRP A 90 -0.23 8.44 4.15
N HIS A 91 -1.38 8.34 3.50
CA HIS A 91 -2.44 9.34 3.59
C HIS A 91 -3.44 8.92 4.66
N TYR A 92 -3.81 9.84 5.52
CA TYR A 92 -4.76 9.54 6.60
C TYR A 92 -5.61 10.77 6.92
N GLU A 93 -6.85 10.51 7.33
CA GLU A 93 -7.77 11.55 7.73
C GLU A 93 -7.37 12.10 9.12
N ALA A 94 -7.49 13.42 9.32
CA ALA A 94 -6.97 14.12 10.51
C ALA A 94 -7.49 13.55 11.82
N ASP A 95 -8.75 13.07 11.84
CA ASP A 95 -9.35 12.53 13.07
C ASP A 95 -9.11 11.03 13.24
N ASP A 96 -8.44 10.39 12.29
CA ASP A 96 -8.19 8.95 12.32
C ASP A 96 -6.82 8.63 12.91
N GLU A 97 -6.76 8.61 14.24
CA GLU A 97 -5.52 8.30 14.96
C GLU A 97 -5.05 6.87 14.72
N ASP A 98 -6.00 5.94 14.52
CA ASP A 98 -5.66 4.53 14.27
C ASP A 98 -4.95 4.37 12.93
N ALA A 99 -5.36 5.12 11.91
CA ALA A 99 -4.70 5.07 10.61
C ALA A 99 -3.27 5.58 10.70
N LEU A 100 -3.03 6.68 11.42
CA LEU A 100 -1.68 7.21 11.63
C LEU A 100 -0.82 6.19 12.37
N GLU A 101 -1.34 5.61 13.44
CA GLU A 101 -0.63 4.61 14.23
C GLU A 101 -0.29 3.38 13.39
N SER A 102 -1.20 2.92 12.54
CA SER A 102 -0.93 1.81 11.62
C SER A 102 0.24 2.10 10.71
N GLY A 103 0.31 3.30 10.14
CA GLY A 103 1.43 3.72 9.29
C GLY A 103 2.75 3.71 10.04
N GLN A 104 2.74 4.21 11.27
CA GLN A 104 3.94 4.24 12.12
C GLN A 104 4.43 2.84 12.47
N ILE A 105 3.52 1.89 12.71
CA ILE A 105 3.87 0.50 12.96
C ILE A 105 4.51 -0.13 11.71
N PHE A 106 3.95 0.10 10.54
CA PHE A 106 4.54 -0.39 9.29
C PHE A 106 5.95 0.17 9.09
N GLU A 107 6.13 1.45 9.35
CA GLU A 107 7.43 2.12 9.22
C GLU A 107 8.48 1.43 10.10
N GLU A 108 8.14 1.11 11.33
CA GLU A 108 9.06 0.44 12.26
C GLU A 108 9.45 -0.96 11.78
N LEU A 109 8.58 -1.62 11.03
CA LEU A 109 8.80 -3.00 10.58
C LEU A 109 9.53 -3.11 9.24
N LEU A 110 9.76 -1.98 8.55
CA LEU A 110 10.46 -1.93 7.27
C LEU A 110 11.87 -1.38 7.45
N ARG A 111 12.77 -1.75 6.54
CA ARG A 111 14.21 -1.47 6.69
C ARG A 111 14.67 -0.26 5.89
N ARG A 112 14.17 -0.10 4.66
CA ARG A 112 14.65 0.89 3.70
C ARG A 112 13.60 1.88 3.27
N ALA A 113 12.32 1.54 3.45
CA ALA A 113 11.22 2.38 3.01
C ALA A 113 11.24 3.73 3.73
N GLU A 114 11.09 4.81 2.97
CA GLU A 114 10.89 6.14 3.51
C GLU A 114 9.41 6.40 3.59
N PHE A 115 8.89 6.64 4.80
CA PHE A 115 7.49 7.00 4.99
C PHE A 115 7.34 8.51 5.00
N ARG A 116 6.33 9.00 4.27
CA ARG A 116 5.90 10.39 4.28
C ARG A 116 4.43 10.40 4.63
N TYR A 117 4.07 11.11 5.69
CA TYR A 117 2.70 11.15 6.19
C TYR A 117 1.98 12.37 5.65
N HIS A 118 0.78 12.14 5.09
CA HIS A 118 -0.04 13.18 4.48
C HIS A 118 -1.40 13.21 5.16
N GLU A 119 -1.57 14.15 6.08
CA GLU A 119 -2.83 14.36 6.77
C GLU A 119 -3.79 15.14 5.89
N TYR A 120 -5.05 14.72 5.84
CA TYR A 120 -6.09 15.48 5.15
C TYR A 120 -7.33 15.57 6.02
N SER A 121 -8.16 16.59 5.77
CA SER A 121 -9.46 16.74 6.39
C SER A 121 -10.51 16.62 5.30
N GLU A 122 -11.53 15.78 5.55
CA GLU A 122 -12.66 15.77 4.65
C GLU A 122 -13.46 17.04 4.89
N ALA A 123 -13.62 17.83 3.84
CA ALA A 123 -14.41 19.05 3.92
C ALA A 123 -15.87 18.68 4.18
N ALA A 124 -16.44 19.25 5.23
CA ALA A 124 -17.84 19.07 5.57
C ALA A 124 -18.74 19.69 4.51
#